data_11b5e61be515f79843290d7008f2d327
#
_entry.id   11b5e61be515f79843290d7008f2d327
#
_cell.length_a   1.000
_cell.length_b   1.000
_cell.length_c   1.000
_cell.angle_alpha   90.00
_cell.angle_beta   90.00
_cell.angle_gamma   90.00
#
_symmetry.space_group_name_H-M   'P 1'
#
loop_
_entity.id
_entity.type
_entity.pdbx_description
1 polymer ?
#
loop_
_entity_poly.entity_id
_entity_poly.type
_entity_poly.pdbx_seq_one_letter_code
_entity_poly.pdbx_strand_id
1 'polypeptide(L)'
;MRRRWATGGLVGLLVLGAGFYPCPAFAGDSLYGKVTEVKSAELVVLDYGQGQYNVRIVGIQAPKEGPTAERAKEFVSKLVLRKNARMRFEGRNKAGEMVGQLQTDDPEIGIKDVGLELVRSGLARRQPNYDYKYHELSAAEKEARGAKRGLWAATQPKG
;
A
#
# COMPACT_ATOMS: atom_id res chain seq x y z
N MET A 1 63.66 -38.65 -8.37
CA MET A 1 63.02 -37.43 -7.85
C MET A 1 61.53 -37.45 -8.20
N ARG A 2 60.68 -37.80 -7.27
CA ARG A 2 59.23 -37.92 -7.47
C ARG A 2 58.53 -36.93 -6.52
N ARG A 3 57.90 -35.90 -7.03
CA ARG A 3 57.07 -34.96 -6.25
C ARG A 3 55.62 -35.45 -6.26
N ARG A 4 55.16 -35.80 -5.09
CA ARG A 4 53.79 -36.20 -4.79
C ARG A 4 52.93 -34.93 -4.67
N TRP A 5 51.85 -34.86 -5.43
CA TRP A 5 50.85 -33.83 -5.33
C TRP A 5 49.78 -34.26 -4.29
N ALA A 6 49.59 -33.47 -3.26
CA ALA A 6 48.55 -33.65 -2.28
C ALA A 6 47.26 -32.98 -2.78
N THR A 7 46.21 -33.78 -2.91
CA THR A 7 44.84 -33.33 -3.19
C THR A 7 44.22 -32.78 -1.92
N GLY A 8 44.09 -31.46 -1.84
CA GLY A 8 43.32 -30.79 -0.79
C GLY A 8 41.86 -30.64 -1.23
N GLY A 9 40.97 -31.36 -0.54
CA GLY A 9 39.53 -31.25 -0.77
C GLY A 9 39.00 -29.92 -0.29
N LEU A 10 38.34 -29.20 -1.19
CA LEU A 10 37.59 -27.98 -0.88
C LEU A 10 36.23 -28.37 -0.34
N VAL A 11 36.04 -28.27 0.96
CA VAL A 11 34.72 -28.35 1.61
C VAL A 11 33.99 -27.03 1.31
N GLY A 12 33.03 -27.10 0.41
CA GLY A 12 32.16 -25.96 0.11
C GLY A 12 31.21 -25.68 1.26
N LEU A 13 31.47 -24.59 1.99
CA LEU A 13 30.57 -24.05 2.99
C LEU A 13 29.39 -23.37 2.30
N LEU A 14 28.25 -24.03 2.26
CA LEU A 14 26.99 -23.48 1.83
C LEU A 14 26.52 -22.47 2.89
N VAL A 15 26.86 -21.20 2.71
CA VAL A 15 26.28 -20.10 3.48
C VAL A 15 24.88 -19.86 2.94
N LEU A 16 23.88 -20.36 3.67
CA LEU A 16 22.48 -19.92 3.52
C LEU A 16 22.43 -18.46 3.94
N GLY A 17 22.69 -17.58 3.01
CA GLY A 17 22.51 -16.14 3.17
C GLY A 17 21.02 -15.85 3.31
N ALA A 18 20.55 -15.63 4.54
CA ALA A 18 19.34 -14.88 4.78
C ALA A 18 19.51 -13.54 4.03
N GLY A 19 18.76 -13.38 2.94
CA GLY A 19 18.86 -12.21 2.08
C GLY A 19 18.52 -10.95 2.87
N PHE A 20 19.55 -10.29 3.36
CA PHE A 20 19.47 -8.90 3.78
C PHE A 20 19.32 -8.09 2.49
N TYR A 21 18.09 -7.87 2.04
CA TYR A 21 17.84 -6.90 0.98
C TYR A 21 18.19 -5.53 1.54
N PRO A 22 19.24 -4.86 1.06
CA PRO A 22 19.55 -3.53 1.51
C PRO A 22 18.35 -2.65 1.17
N CYS A 23 17.80 -2.00 2.19
CA CYS A 23 16.76 -0.99 1.99
C CYS A 23 17.40 0.11 1.12
N PRO A 24 16.90 0.39 -0.10
CA PRO A 24 17.42 1.50 -0.87
C PRO A 24 17.27 2.76 -0.04
N ALA A 25 18.34 3.51 0.11
CA ALA A 25 18.30 4.85 0.67
C ALA A 25 17.53 5.73 -0.32
N PHE A 26 16.25 6.00 -0.01
CA PHE A 26 15.43 6.85 -0.85
C PHE A 26 15.94 8.29 -0.71
N ALA A 27 16.49 8.81 -1.78
CA ALA A 27 16.92 10.21 -1.90
C ALA A 27 15.73 11.17 -2.13
N GLY A 28 14.51 10.78 -1.71
CA GLY A 28 13.30 11.59 -1.88
C GLY A 28 12.11 10.97 -1.14
N ASP A 29 11.15 11.82 -0.75
CA ASP A 29 9.95 11.41 0.00
C ASP A 29 8.93 10.61 -0.85
N SER A 30 9.21 10.33 -2.11
CA SER A 30 8.24 9.72 -3.04
C SER A 30 8.85 8.58 -3.86
N LEU A 31 8.10 7.50 -3.96
CA LEU A 31 8.37 6.35 -4.82
C LEU A 31 7.39 6.34 -5.98
N TYR A 32 7.91 6.10 -7.18
CA TYR A 32 7.12 5.89 -8.39
C TYR A 32 7.23 4.44 -8.82
N GLY A 33 6.11 3.83 -9.14
CA GLY A 33 6.11 2.45 -9.58
C GLY A 33 4.77 2.01 -10.13
N LYS A 34 4.70 0.74 -10.53
CA LYS A 34 3.48 0.11 -11.03
C LYS A 34 2.84 -0.73 -9.94
N VAL A 35 1.55 -0.59 -9.73
CA VAL A 35 0.81 -1.46 -8.82
C VAL A 35 0.57 -2.80 -9.50
N THR A 36 1.16 -3.87 -8.97
CA THR A 36 1.07 -5.23 -9.53
C THR A 36 -0.02 -6.07 -8.89
N GLU A 37 -0.37 -5.77 -7.63
CA GLU A 37 -1.39 -6.49 -6.88
C GLU A 37 -2.11 -5.57 -5.89
N VAL A 38 -3.40 -5.83 -5.66
CA VAL A 38 -4.20 -5.22 -4.60
C VAL A 38 -4.62 -6.32 -3.64
N LYS A 39 -3.97 -6.38 -2.46
CA LYS A 39 -4.26 -7.39 -1.44
C LYS A 39 -5.52 -7.05 -0.65
N SER A 40 -5.68 -5.78 -0.30
CA SER A 40 -6.87 -5.24 0.37
C SER A 40 -7.04 -3.77 0.01
N ALA A 41 -8.09 -3.13 0.51
CA ALA A 41 -8.31 -1.69 0.31
C ALA A 41 -7.19 -0.80 0.88
N GLU A 42 -6.43 -1.30 1.86
CA GLU A 42 -5.33 -0.57 2.50
C GLU A 42 -3.94 -1.07 2.09
N LEU A 43 -3.85 -2.22 1.40
CA LEU A 43 -2.58 -2.90 1.13
C LEU A 43 -2.45 -3.28 -0.34
N VAL A 44 -1.47 -2.69 -1.00
CA VAL A 44 -1.14 -2.96 -2.39
C VAL A 44 0.32 -3.39 -2.54
N VAL A 45 0.67 -3.97 -3.68
CA VAL A 45 2.06 -4.27 -4.05
C VAL A 45 2.48 -3.30 -5.12
N LEU A 46 3.55 -2.54 -4.84
CA LEU A 46 4.16 -1.58 -5.75
C LEU A 46 5.49 -2.13 -6.26
N ASP A 47 5.65 -2.21 -7.57
CA ASP A 47 6.90 -2.53 -8.25
C ASP A 47 7.51 -1.24 -8.80
N TYR A 48 8.66 -0.85 -8.31
CA TYR A 48 9.38 0.35 -8.76
C TYR A 48 10.64 0.03 -9.61
N GLY A 49 10.71 -1.21 -10.14
CA GLY A 49 11.77 -1.63 -11.06
C GLY A 49 13.01 -2.24 -10.38
N GLN A 50 13.19 -2.04 -9.08
CA GLN A 50 14.26 -2.67 -8.29
C GLN A 50 13.73 -3.69 -7.28
N GLY A 51 12.41 -3.93 -7.27
CA GLY A 51 11.75 -4.88 -6.39
C GLY A 51 10.29 -4.52 -6.13
N GLN A 52 9.60 -5.46 -5.51
CA GLN A 52 8.20 -5.33 -5.14
C GLN A 52 8.07 -5.10 -3.63
N TYR A 53 7.27 -4.14 -3.25
CA TYR A 53 7.04 -3.79 -1.86
C TYR A 53 5.55 -3.76 -1.52
N ASN A 54 5.24 -4.31 -0.35
CA ASN A 54 3.93 -4.13 0.25
C ASN A 54 3.82 -2.68 0.75
N VAL A 55 2.83 -1.97 0.23
CA VAL A 55 2.54 -0.58 0.56
C VAL A 55 1.21 -0.53 1.29
N ARG A 56 1.23 -0.03 2.52
CA ARG A 56 0.04 0.22 3.33
C ARG A 56 -0.33 1.69 3.24
N ILE A 57 -1.57 1.94 2.81
CA ILE A 57 -2.14 3.28 2.71
C ILE A 57 -2.51 3.77 4.11
N VAL A 58 -2.04 4.96 4.48
CA VAL A 58 -2.28 5.58 5.79
C VAL A 58 -3.46 6.54 5.78
N GLY A 59 -3.84 6.96 6.97
CA GLY A 59 -4.90 7.96 7.19
C GLY A 59 -6.32 7.41 7.06
N ILE A 60 -6.46 6.15 6.68
CA ILE A 60 -7.75 5.49 6.48
C ILE A 60 -7.86 4.19 7.28
N GLN A 61 -9.09 3.78 7.47
CA GLN A 61 -9.45 2.50 8.06
C GLN A 61 -10.58 1.87 7.24
N ALA A 62 -10.24 0.87 6.44
CA ALA A 62 -11.19 0.12 5.65
C ALA A 62 -11.70 -1.12 6.41
N PRO A 63 -12.91 -1.62 6.10
CA PRO A 63 -13.36 -2.90 6.60
C PRO A 63 -12.43 -4.02 6.15
N LYS A 64 -12.19 -4.99 7.03
CA LYS A 64 -11.33 -6.14 6.71
C LYS A 64 -12.12 -7.29 6.07
N GLU A 65 -13.41 -7.37 6.34
CA GLU A 65 -14.28 -8.46 5.93
C GLU A 65 -15.66 -7.95 5.51
N GLY A 66 -16.39 -8.78 4.79
CA GLY A 66 -17.75 -8.52 4.35
C GLY A 66 -17.86 -7.78 3.02
N PRO A 67 -19.11 -7.56 2.55
CA PRO A 67 -19.36 -7.00 1.22
C PRO A 67 -18.75 -5.63 0.97
N THR A 68 -18.61 -4.82 2.02
CA THR A 68 -18.00 -3.49 1.90
C THR A 68 -16.49 -3.58 1.74
N ALA A 69 -15.83 -4.57 2.37
CA ALA A 69 -14.40 -4.82 2.17
C ALA A 69 -14.10 -5.22 0.71
N GLU A 70 -14.91 -6.10 0.14
CA GLU A 70 -14.77 -6.50 -1.27
C GLU A 70 -14.98 -5.33 -2.22
N ARG A 71 -16.01 -4.51 -2.00
CA ARG A 71 -16.24 -3.29 -2.79
C ARG A 71 -15.08 -2.29 -2.67
N ALA A 72 -14.52 -2.14 -1.47
CA ALA A 72 -13.38 -1.26 -1.25
C ALA A 72 -12.13 -1.76 -1.99
N LYS A 73 -11.85 -3.07 -1.94
CA LYS A 73 -10.76 -3.70 -2.69
C LYS A 73 -10.95 -3.56 -4.20
N GLU A 74 -12.16 -3.81 -4.70
CA GLU A 74 -12.50 -3.63 -6.12
C GLU A 74 -12.32 -2.16 -6.56
N PHE A 75 -12.74 -1.22 -5.74
CA PHE A 75 -12.60 0.21 -6.00
C PHE A 75 -11.11 0.61 -6.12
N VAL A 76 -10.27 0.17 -5.19
CA VAL A 76 -8.81 0.39 -5.26
C VAL A 76 -8.23 -0.28 -6.52
N SER A 77 -8.66 -1.50 -6.83
CA SER A 77 -8.20 -2.21 -8.02
C SER A 77 -8.51 -1.44 -9.31
N LYS A 78 -9.69 -0.87 -9.43
CA LYS A 78 -10.06 -0.02 -10.58
C LYS A 78 -9.20 1.25 -10.69
N LEU A 79 -8.82 1.81 -9.54
CA LEU A 79 -8.00 3.02 -9.52
C LEU A 79 -6.55 2.78 -9.89
N VAL A 80 -5.93 1.72 -9.33
CA VAL A 80 -4.46 1.60 -9.35
C VAL A 80 -3.90 0.29 -9.92
N LEU A 81 -4.70 -0.78 -10.04
CA LEU A 81 -4.17 -2.08 -10.48
C LEU A 81 -3.63 -1.98 -11.91
N ARG A 82 -2.37 -2.42 -12.10
CA ARG A 82 -1.60 -2.37 -13.35
C ARG A 82 -1.30 -0.96 -13.87
N LYS A 83 -1.55 0.07 -13.05
CA LYS A 83 -1.29 1.47 -13.37
C LYS A 83 -0.08 2.00 -12.60
N ASN A 84 0.46 3.11 -13.07
CA ASN A 84 1.50 3.82 -12.35
C ASN A 84 0.89 4.54 -11.15
N ALA A 85 1.62 4.53 -10.07
CA ALA A 85 1.26 5.20 -8.84
C ALA A 85 2.48 5.84 -8.20
N ARG A 86 2.24 6.92 -7.47
CA ARG A 86 3.21 7.59 -6.62
C ARG A 86 2.87 7.32 -5.17
N MET A 87 3.84 6.80 -4.43
CA MET A 87 3.75 6.66 -2.98
C MET A 87 4.58 7.73 -2.32
N ARG A 88 3.99 8.53 -1.44
CA ARG A 88 4.72 9.36 -0.48
C ARG A 88 5.03 8.51 0.74
N PHE A 89 6.31 8.21 0.92
CA PHE A 89 6.78 7.32 1.98
C PHE A 89 6.79 8.06 3.34
N GLU A 90 6.24 7.43 4.37
CA GLU A 90 6.22 7.95 5.74
C GLU A 90 7.00 7.07 6.71
N GLY A 91 7.24 5.80 6.35
CA GLY A 91 7.98 4.88 7.20
C GLY A 91 7.70 3.42 6.90
N ARG A 92 8.08 2.55 7.84
CA ARG A 92 7.75 1.12 7.84
C ARG A 92 7.03 0.74 9.11
N ASN A 93 6.07 -0.15 9.00
CA ASN A 93 5.42 -0.72 10.18
C ASN A 93 6.19 -1.94 10.70
N LYS A 94 5.72 -2.51 11.82
CA LYS A 94 6.34 -3.70 12.45
C LYS A 94 6.33 -4.95 11.56
N ALA A 95 5.45 -5.01 10.57
CA ALA A 95 5.38 -6.10 9.59
C ALA A 95 6.35 -5.90 8.41
N GLY A 96 7.14 -4.82 8.40
CA GLY A 96 8.07 -4.49 7.32
C GLY A 96 7.40 -3.86 6.07
N GLU A 97 6.09 -3.63 6.11
CA GLU A 97 5.38 -2.96 5.02
C GLU A 97 5.78 -1.49 4.96
N MET A 98 5.91 -0.96 3.77
CA MET A 98 6.06 0.47 3.56
C MET A 98 4.74 1.17 3.87
N VAL A 99 4.82 2.27 4.60
CA VAL A 99 3.64 3.01 5.07
C VAL A 99 3.67 4.40 4.45
N GLY A 100 2.57 4.83 3.87
CA GLY A 100 2.50 6.13 3.23
C GLY A 100 1.21 6.38 2.46
N GLN A 101 1.17 7.51 1.77
CA GLN A 101 0.05 7.89 0.93
C GLN A 101 0.27 7.39 -0.48
N LEU A 102 -0.78 6.84 -1.08
CA LEU A 102 -0.77 6.36 -2.44
C LEU A 102 -1.61 7.29 -3.32
N GLN A 103 -1.00 7.77 -4.40
CA GLN A 103 -1.68 8.59 -5.40
C GLN A 103 -1.62 7.88 -6.76
N THR A 104 -2.69 8.00 -7.53
CA THR A 104 -2.66 7.58 -8.93
C THR A 104 -1.74 8.54 -9.71
N ASP A 105 -1.04 7.99 -10.69
CA ASP A 105 -0.25 8.77 -11.68
C ASP A 105 -0.59 8.22 -13.07
N ASP A 106 -1.87 8.25 -13.40
CA ASP A 106 -2.41 7.68 -14.64
C ASP A 106 -2.98 8.82 -15.50
N PRO A 107 -2.60 8.92 -16.78
CA PRO A 107 -3.04 10.00 -17.67
C PRO A 107 -4.56 10.07 -17.87
N GLU A 108 -5.25 8.93 -17.79
CA GLU A 108 -6.70 8.86 -18.00
C GLU A 108 -7.50 9.26 -16.76
N ILE A 109 -6.97 8.92 -15.56
CA ILE A 109 -7.65 9.14 -14.29
C ILE A 109 -7.20 10.46 -13.64
N GLY A 110 -5.98 10.90 -13.96
CA GLY A 110 -5.30 12.01 -13.30
C GLY A 110 -4.73 11.63 -11.93
N ILE A 111 -4.19 12.62 -11.24
CA ILE A 111 -3.62 12.43 -9.90
C ILE A 111 -4.74 12.46 -8.87
N LYS A 112 -4.98 11.32 -8.22
CA LYS A 112 -5.97 11.18 -7.14
C LYS A 112 -5.31 10.51 -5.95
N ASP A 113 -5.63 10.99 -4.75
CA ASP A 113 -5.25 10.32 -3.51
C ASP A 113 -6.22 9.16 -3.24
N VAL A 114 -5.68 7.95 -3.24
CA VAL A 114 -6.48 6.72 -3.13
C VAL A 114 -7.19 6.63 -1.79
N GLY A 115 -6.53 7.04 -0.70
CA GLY A 115 -7.13 7.07 0.64
C GLY A 115 -8.30 8.05 0.71
N LEU A 116 -8.12 9.25 0.17
CA LEU A 116 -9.17 10.28 0.13
C LEU A 116 -10.39 9.82 -0.68
N GLU A 117 -10.16 9.20 -1.84
CA GLU A 117 -11.25 8.69 -2.68
C GLU A 117 -12.02 7.55 -2.01
N LEU A 118 -11.33 6.67 -1.25
CA LEU A 118 -11.98 5.62 -0.46
C LEU A 118 -12.90 6.21 0.62
N VAL A 119 -12.43 7.23 1.33
CA VAL A 119 -13.23 7.89 2.37
C VAL A 119 -14.42 8.63 1.75
N ARG A 120 -14.22 9.37 0.64
CA ARG A 120 -15.29 10.09 -0.08
C ARG A 120 -16.37 9.15 -0.61
N SER A 121 -15.97 7.96 -1.05
CA SER A 121 -16.89 6.91 -1.51
C SER A 121 -17.59 6.16 -0.38
N GLY A 122 -17.24 6.44 0.89
CA GLY A 122 -17.78 5.75 2.05
C GLY A 122 -17.29 4.32 2.20
N LEU A 123 -16.20 3.94 1.54
CA LEU A 123 -15.62 2.60 1.57
C LEU A 123 -14.56 2.42 2.66
N ALA A 124 -14.09 3.53 3.22
CA ALA A 124 -13.23 3.57 4.40
C ALA A 124 -13.64 4.72 5.33
N ARG A 125 -13.20 4.65 6.57
CA ARG A 125 -13.29 5.74 7.55
C ARG A 125 -11.96 6.46 7.63
N ARG A 126 -11.98 7.71 8.05
CA ARG A 126 -10.77 8.42 8.43
C ARG A 126 -10.18 7.83 9.71
N GLN A 127 -8.88 7.67 9.76
CA GLN A 127 -8.17 7.28 10.98
C GLN A 127 -8.09 8.48 11.94
N PRO A 128 -8.57 8.37 13.20
CA PRO A 128 -8.72 9.51 14.11
C PRO A 128 -7.42 10.26 14.41
N ASN A 129 -6.31 9.55 14.56
CA ASN A 129 -5.03 10.08 15.03
C ASN A 129 -4.04 10.35 13.88
N TYR A 130 -4.55 10.54 12.66
CA TYR A 130 -3.73 10.84 11.51
C TYR A 130 -3.94 12.29 11.09
N ASP A 131 -2.91 13.14 11.26
CA ASP A 131 -3.02 14.59 11.10
C ASP A 131 -2.84 15.08 9.67
N TYR A 132 -2.09 14.32 8.85
CA TYR A 132 -1.88 14.69 7.46
C TYR A 132 -3.19 14.62 6.66
N LYS A 133 -3.48 15.69 5.92
CA LYS A 133 -4.77 15.84 5.21
C LYS A 133 -6.01 15.68 6.10
N TYR A 134 -5.87 15.95 7.39
CA TYR A 134 -6.98 15.82 8.35
C TYR A 134 -8.26 16.52 7.87
N HIS A 135 -8.13 17.77 7.40
CA HIS A 135 -9.29 18.55 6.94
C HIS A 135 -9.93 17.94 5.69
N GLU A 136 -9.13 17.49 4.73
CA GLU A 136 -9.62 16.88 3.49
C GLU A 136 -10.32 15.54 3.77
N LEU A 137 -9.70 14.67 4.57
CA LEU A 137 -10.28 13.39 4.96
C LEU A 137 -11.55 13.56 5.80
N SER A 138 -11.57 14.55 6.71
CA SER A 138 -12.73 14.86 7.55
C SER A 138 -13.89 15.39 6.70
N ALA A 139 -13.62 16.27 5.74
CA ALA A 139 -14.62 16.79 4.81
C ALA A 139 -15.19 15.67 3.93
N ALA A 140 -14.33 14.80 3.39
CA ALA A 140 -14.73 13.66 2.58
C ALA A 140 -15.59 12.65 3.37
N GLU A 141 -15.24 12.39 4.64
CA GLU A 141 -16.05 11.53 5.50
C GLU A 141 -17.41 12.14 5.80
N LYS A 142 -17.47 13.46 6.10
CA LYS A 142 -18.72 14.18 6.31
C LYS A 142 -19.62 14.13 5.07
N GLU A 143 -19.04 14.32 3.88
CA GLU A 143 -19.73 14.18 2.61
C GLU A 143 -20.31 12.78 2.41
N ALA A 144 -19.49 11.74 2.62
CA ALA A 144 -19.91 10.35 2.48
C ALA A 144 -21.04 9.98 3.46
N ARG A 145 -20.98 10.47 4.71
CA ARG A 145 -22.04 10.30 5.72
C ARG A 145 -23.33 11.00 5.31
N GLY A 146 -23.25 12.25 4.89
CA GLY A 146 -24.41 13.03 4.44
C GLY A 146 -25.11 12.40 3.23
N ALA A 147 -24.33 11.89 2.30
CA ALA A 147 -24.83 11.18 1.11
C ALA A 147 -25.17 9.70 1.36
N LYS A 148 -25.00 9.19 2.59
CA LYS A 148 -25.27 7.80 2.98
C LYS A 148 -24.55 6.78 2.08
N ARG A 149 -23.28 7.04 1.73
CA ARG A 149 -22.49 6.16 0.84
C ARG A 149 -21.85 5.01 1.63
N GLY A 150 -21.78 3.85 1.02
CA GLY A 150 -21.04 2.69 1.52
C GLY A 150 -21.30 2.33 2.97
N LEU A 151 -20.33 2.46 3.86
CA LEU A 151 -20.42 2.20 5.30
C LEU A 151 -21.54 2.99 6.00
N TRP A 152 -21.94 4.11 5.42
CA TRP A 152 -22.93 5.02 5.99
C TRP A 152 -24.35 4.77 5.45
N ALA A 153 -24.52 3.87 4.48
CA ALA A 153 -25.82 3.49 3.93
C ALA A 153 -26.69 2.72 4.96
N ALA A 154 -26.04 1.94 5.84
CA ALA A 154 -26.69 1.09 6.82
C ALA A 154 -26.96 1.78 8.19
N THR A 155 -26.62 3.06 8.34
CA THR A 155 -26.80 3.80 9.61
C THR A 155 -28.20 4.42 9.70
N GLN A 156 -29.23 3.75 9.19
CA GLN A 156 -30.61 4.11 9.54
C GLN A 156 -30.91 3.47 10.89
N PRO A 157 -31.38 4.23 11.90
CA PRO A 157 -32.00 3.61 13.07
C PRO A 157 -33.18 2.78 12.54
N LYS A 158 -33.18 1.50 12.89
CA LYS A 158 -34.42 0.71 12.77
C LYS A 158 -35.44 1.41 13.62
N GLY A 159 -36.41 2.06 12.97
CA GLY A 159 -37.59 2.61 13.64
C GLY A 159 -38.41 1.50 14.33
#